data_861b5a8e1c36ede3459aeea1c2288be1
#
_entry.id   861b5a8e1c36ede3459aeea1c2288be1
#
_cell.length_a   1.000
_cell.length_b   1.000
_cell.length_c   1.000
_cell.angle_alpha   90.00
_cell.angle_beta   90.00
_cell.angle_gamma   90.00
#
_symmetry.space_group_name_H-M   'P 1'
#
loop_
_entity.id
_entity.type
_entity.pdbx_description
1 polymer ?
#
loop_
_entity_poly.entity_id
_entity_poly.type
_entity_poly.pdbx_seq_one_letter_code
_entity_poly.pdbx_strand_id
1 'polypeptide(L)'
;MKGKKIFRCMPVLVALCVLLEGMFFMTITKPGHVPDIWTHVYRIDSILNGDVIARPVTSRSMLHNTETGVVGGAVDRSWMQYSLDQCDGYDPGIVIPESIANNKASATVDLPFNNTATNSPIVYAPQLLGFAVGRLFNLRSGTTYRLAEICMIAVYALLMYCAVMTLPKWRIPVGLLLCVPQMLRLASFSISADSLTQAVMILFSCLLFRGIIGKRSQRGAVALAVTSVLLAMCKFVYMPLVLLVIPLMFDRVSGRWRVNRGRAVPLLIGVVASGIWTIFWLGVNAWYTNCPMLVSYKQMSERKHALLTDPVAMLDAVKNIAWAIMHAQSNMNNRTDSIMIAACWLAIVVSVVVLAVTSVVNACVKSRRKNPVRTANGSINACGVLSLPYAWLIAVVCIGDIVLIYLALWLQYDADGLIGVDGMQFRYFLPYAPLFAFVMLESGRRLLKQ
;
A
#
# COMPACT_ATOMS: atom_id res chain seq x y z
N MET A 1 -16.55 29.05 17.23
CA MET A 1 -15.93 28.21 18.27
C MET A 1 -16.10 26.72 18.05
N LYS A 2 -17.25 26.19 17.59
CA LYS A 2 -17.50 24.75 17.38
C LYS A 2 -16.52 24.10 16.40
N GLY A 3 -16.22 24.68 15.23
CA GLY A 3 -15.32 24.11 14.23
C GLY A 3 -13.86 23.93 14.70
N LYS A 4 -13.34 24.82 15.57
CA LYS A 4 -11.99 24.67 16.13
C LYS A 4 -11.88 23.50 17.11
N LYS A 5 -12.94 23.19 17.87
CA LYS A 5 -12.99 22.02 18.76
C LYS A 5 -12.99 20.73 17.97
N ILE A 6 -13.86 20.61 16.95
CA ILE A 6 -13.92 19.42 16.07
C ILE A 6 -12.55 19.18 15.39
N PHE A 7 -11.92 20.22 14.85
CA PHE A 7 -10.60 20.11 14.23
C PHE A 7 -9.53 19.55 15.19
N ARG A 8 -9.56 19.92 16.48
CA ARG A 8 -8.62 19.43 17.50
C ARG A 8 -8.90 17.97 17.90
N CYS A 9 -10.16 17.60 18.00
CA CYS A 9 -10.57 16.25 18.41
C CYS A 9 -10.53 15.23 17.27
N MET A 10 -10.41 15.67 16.00
CA MET A 10 -10.49 14.79 14.83
C MET A 10 -9.51 13.60 14.87
N PRO A 11 -8.24 13.73 15.30
CA PRO A 11 -7.34 12.58 15.40
C PRO A 11 -7.85 11.50 16.36
N VAL A 12 -8.40 11.90 17.50
CA VAL A 12 -8.98 10.97 18.49
C VAL A 12 -10.24 10.32 17.93
N LEU A 13 -11.11 11.10 17.26
CA LEU A 13 -12.34 10.57 16.65
C LEU A 13 -12.03 9.55 15.57
N VAL A 14 -11.00 9.78 14.73
CA VAL A 14 -10.56 8.81 13.71
C VAL A 14 -10.02 7.55 14.37
N ALA A 15 -9.16 7.67 15.38
CA ALA A 15 -8.65 6.50 16.09
C ALA A 15 -9.76 5.66 16.73
N LEU A 16 -10.73 6.31 17.37
CA LEU A 16 -11.90 5.63 17.96
C LEU A 16 -12.76 4.98 16.87
N CYS A 17 -13.00 5.64 15.75
CA CYS A 17 -13.72 5.09 14.62
C CYS A 17 -13.01 3.82 14.10
N VAL A 18 -11.70 3.88 13.89
CA VAL A 18 -10.89 2.72 13.46
C VAL A 18 -10.98 1.57 14.46
N LEU A 19 -10.89 1.85 15.76
CA LEU A 19 -11.02 0.81 16.79
C LEU A 19 -12.41 0.17 16.75
N LEU A 20 -13.47 0.97 16.69
CA LEU A 20 -14.85 0.47 16.71
C LEU A 20 -15.18 -0.30 15.42
N GLU A 21 -14.89 0.27 14.24
CA GLU A 21 -15.14 -0.40 12.97
C GLU A 21 -14.23 -1.61 12.77
N GLY A 22 -12.95 -1.51 13.15
CA GLY A 22 -12.01 -2.64 13.09
C GLY A 22 -12.47 -3.81 13.95
N MET A 23 -12.89 -3.55 15.18
CA MET A 23 -13.48 -4.57 16.07
C MET A 23 -14.77 -5.14 15.49
N PHE A 24 -15.65 -4.29 14.95
CA PHE A 24 -16.88 -4.74 14.30
C PHE A 24 -16.57 -5.66 13.10
N PHE A 25 -15.71 -5.24 12.18
CA PHE A 25 -15.35 -6.07 11.02
C PHE A 25 -14.65 -7.37 11.44
N MET A 26 -13.77 -7.33 12.45
CA MET A 26 -13.15 -8.52 13.01
C MET A 26 -14.18 -9.53 13.54
N THR A 27 -15.27 -9.06 14.16
CA THR A 27 -16.29 -9.95 14.74
C THR A 27 -17.19 -10.59 13.69
N ILE A 28 -17.53 -9.84 12.61
CA ILE A 28 -18.40 -10.36 11.54
C ILE A 28 -17.66 -11.14 10.46
N THR A 29 -16.32 -11.00 10.39
CA THR A 29 -15.50 -11.74 9.42
C THR A 29 -14.98 -13.01 10.07
N LYS A 30 -15.38 -14.17 9.54
CA LYS A 30 -14.84 -15.44 9.99
C LYS A 30 -13.35 -15.56 9.64
N PRO A 31 -12.55 -16.29 10.45
CA PRO A 31 -11.20 -16.67 10.03
C PRO A 31 -11.23 -17.38 8.67
N GLY A 32 -10.30 -17.08 7.79
CA GLY A 32 -10.30 -17.63 6.43
C GLY A 32 -11.03 -16.79 5.38
N HIS A 33 -11.92 -15.85 5.76
CA HIS A 33 -12.74 -15.06 4.82
C HIS A 33 -12.11 -13.73 4.38
N VAL A 34 -10.81 -13.58 4.52
CA VAL A 34 -10.01 -12.50 3.93
C VAL A 34 -9.15 -13.10 2.83
N PRO A 35 -9.00 -12.47 1.67
CA PRO A 35 -8.17 -13.00 0.59
C PRO A 35 -6.76 -13.32 1.05
N ASP A 36 -6.23 -14.47 0.62
CA ASP A 36 -4.87 -14.95 0.88
C ASP A 36 -4.50 -15.13 2.37
N ILE A 37 -5.49 -15.14 3.26
CA ILE A 37 -5.24 -15.04 4.71
C ILE A 37 -4.36 -16.18 5.24
N TRP A 38 -4.56 -17.42 4.78
CA TRP A 38 -3.82 -18.57 5.28
C TRP A 38 -2.35 -18.53 4.85
N THR A 39 -2.05 -18.07 3.64
CA THR A 39 -0.67 -17.90 3.20
C THR A 39 0.05 -16.80 4.00
N HIS A 40 -0.67 -15.76 4.42
CA HIS A 40 -0.14 -14.75 5.36
C HIS A 40 0.10 -15.34 6.75
N VAL A 41 -0.85 -16.12 7.28
CA VAL A 41 -0.72 -16.81 8.58
C VAL A 41 0.50 -17.74 8.57
N TYR A 42 0.64 -18.57 7.53
CA TYR A 42 1.79 -19.47 7.38
C TYR A 42 3.11 -18.71 7.26
N ARG A 43 3.12 -17.61 6.51
CA ARG A 43 4.30 -16.75 6.40
C ARG A 43 4.73 -16.18 7.74
N ILE A 44 3.78 -15.70 8.57
CA ILE A 44 4.06 -15.16 9.91
C ILE A 44 4.61 -16.25 10.82
N ASP A 45 3.97 -17.41 10.81
CA ASP A 45 4.38 -18.52 11.67
C ASP A 45 5.76 -19.06 11.28
N SER A 46 6.04 -19.17 9.96
CA SER A 46 7.35 -19.60 9.46
C SER A 46 8.47 -18.63 9.84
N ILE A 47 8.20 -17.31 9.88
CA ILE A 47 9.16 -16.31 10.37
C ILE A 47 9.54 -16.59 11.83
N LEU A 48 8.56 -16.92 12.67
CA LEU A 48 8.79 -17.28 14.08
C LEU A 48 9.47 -18.65 14.25
N ASN A 49 9.37 -19.52 13.25
CA ASN A 49 10.10 -20.78 13.18
C ASN A 49 11.53 -20.64 12.61
N GLY A 50 11.96 -19.40 12.30
CA GLY A 50 13.30 -19.08 11.82
C GLY A 50 13.43 -18.87 10.31
N ASP A 51 12.39 -19.16 9.51
CA ASP A 51 12.37 -18.90 8.07
C ASP A 51 12.09 -17.43 7.77
N VAL A 52 13.00 -16.53 8.19
CA VAL A 52 12.90 -15.08 7.95
C VAL A 52 12.81 -14.77 6.45
N ILE A 53 13.53 -15.51 5.64
CA ILE A 53 13.40 -15.56 4.18
C ILE A 53 12.72 -16.89 3.84
N ALA A 54 11.65 -16.82 3.04
CA ALA A 54 10.99 -18.03 2.57
C ALA A 54 11.96 -18.88 1.73
N ARG A 55 11.79 -20.19 1.75
CA ARG A 55 12.69 -21.15 1.09
C ARG A 55 11.90 -22.13 0.21
N PRO A 56 12.56 -22.79 -0.77
CA PRO A 56 11.92 -23.90 -1.47
C PRO A 56 11.47 -24.99 -0.49
N VAL A 57 10.26 -25.49 -0.67
CA VAL A 57 9.70 -26.61 0.09
C VAL A 57 9.34 -27.76 -0.86
N THR A 58 9.49 -28.99 -0.38
CA THR A 58 9.30 -30.18 -1.21
C THR A 58 7.84 -30.65 -1.26
N SER A 59 7.03 -30.22 -0.32
CA SER A 59 5.62 -30.58 -0.30
C SER A 59 4.87 -29.87 -1.41
N ARG A 60 4.26 -30.68 -2.29
CA ARG A 60 3.31 -30.20 -3.29
C ARG A 60 1.91 -29.97 -2.71
N SER A 61 1.82 -29.64 -1.42
CA SER A 61 0.55 -29.25 -0.85
C SER A 61 0.14 -27.92 -1.46
N MET A 62 -0.79 -27.98 -2.37
CA MET A 62 -1.19 -26.87 -3.20
C MET A 62 -2.25 -26.06 -2.47
N LEU A 63 -1.79 -25.07 -1.74
CA LEU A 63 -2.60 -23.87 -1.52
C LEU A 63 -2.43 -23.02 -2.78
N HIS A 64 -3.49 -22.93 -3.59
CA HIS A 64 -3.54 -22.18 -4.83
C HIS A 64 -2.61 -22.64 -5.96
N ASN A 65 -3.07 -23.59 -6.75
CA ASN A 65 -2.76 -23.86 -8.18
C ASN A 65 -1.34 -23.53 -8.70
N THR A 66 -0.29 -23.77 -7.92
CA THR A 66 1.06 -23.54 -8.40
C THR A 66 1.68 -24.89 -8.80
N GLU A 67 1.46 -25.28 -10.03
CA GLU A 67 2.06 -26.49 -10.59
C GLU A 67 3.60 -26.46 -10.66
N THR A 68 4.23 -25.28 -10.50
CA THR A 68 5.58 -25.05 -11.02
C THR A 68 6.57 -24.47 -10.03
N GLY A 69 6.39 -24.55 -8.79
CA GLY A 69 7.38 -24.07 -7.83
C GLY A 69 6.74 -23.80 -6.50
N VAL A 70 7.39 -24.26 -5.48
CA VAL A 70 6.82 -24.29 -4.16
C VAL A 70 7.78 -23.61 -3.23
N VAL A 71 7.46 -22.39 -2.86
CA VAL A 71 8.20 -21.60 -1.88
C VAL A 71 7.35 -21.42 -0.65
N GLY A 72 7.93 -21.67 0.51
CA GLY A 72 7.23 -21.65 1.76
C GLY A 72 8.18 -21.63 2.96
N GLY A 73 7.82 -22.38 4.00
CA GLY A 73 8.64 -22.52 5.19
C GLY A 73 8.00 -23.47 6.22
N ALA A 74 8.68 -23.65 7.34
CA ALA A 74 8.23 -24.45 8.45
C ALA A 74 7.07 -23.75 9.20
N VAL A 75 5.92 -24.41 9.26
CA VAL A 75 4.69 -23.92 9.90
C VAL A 75 4.27 -24.90 10.98
N ASP A 76 3.86 -24.42 12.15
CA ASP A 76 3.36 -25.27 13.21
C ASP A 76 2.12 -26.02 12.74
N ARG A 77 2.07 -27.32 13.01
CA ARG A 77 0.97 -28.20 12.61
C ARG A 77 -0.40 -27.70 13.09
N SER A 78 -0.43 -27.03 14.23
CA SER A 78 -1.66 -26.43 14.77
C SER A 78 -2.26 -25.35 13.85
N TRP A 79 -1.45 -24.61 13.10
CA TRP A 79 -1.94 -23.63 12.13
C TRP A 79 -2.50 -24.29 10.88
N MET A 80 -1.82 -25.35 10.41
CA MET A 80 -2.34 -26.17 9.32
C MET A 80 -3.72 -26.73 9.69
N GLN A 81 -3.83 -27.37 10.86
CA GLN A 81 -5.10 -27.93 11.32
C GLN A 81 -6.17 -26.87 11.49
N TYR A 82 -5.83 -25.71 12.10
CA TYR A 82 -6.77 -24.61 12.27
C TYR A 82 -7.27 -24.08 10.93
N SER A 83 -6.40 -23.96 9.91
CA SER A 83 -6.83 -23.52 8.58
C SER A 83 -7.81 -24.50 7.93
N LEU A 84 -7.61 -25.81 8.11
CA LEU A 84 -8.53 -26.84 7.63
C LEU A 84 -9.88 -26.78 8.35
N ASP A 85 -9.86 -26.62 9.67
CA ASP A 85 -11.07 -26.54 10.49
C ASP A 85 -11.92 -25.30 10.15
N GLN A 86 -11.28 -24.22 9.67
CA GLN A 86 -11.97 -23.00 9.25
C GLN A 86 -12.34 -22.98 7.77
N CYS A 87 -11.91 -23.98 6.99
CA CYS A 87 -12.21 -24.10 5.57
C CYS A 87 -13.63 -24.68 5.40
N ASP A 88 -14.63 -23.81 5.37
CA ASP A 88 -16.04 -24.15 5.19
C ASP A 88 -16.50 -24.12 3.70
N GLY A 89 -15.58 -24.48 2.78
CA GLY A 89 -15.81 -24.46 1.33
C GLY A 89 -15.52 -23.10 0.68
N TYR A 90 -15.09 -22.09 1.43
CA TYR A 90 -14.76 -20.78 0.86
C TYR A 90 -13.42 -20.79 0.11
N ASP A 91 -12.48 -21.63 0.50
CA ASP A 91 -11.21 -21.85 -0.20
C ASP A 91 -11.03 -23.34 -0.54
N PRO A 92 -11.63 -23.80 -1.66
CA PRO A 92 -11.57 -25.19 -2.08
C PRO A 92 -10.16 -25.67 -2.51
N GLY A 93 -9.17 -24.77 -2.51
CA GLY A 93 -7.81 -25.03 -2.97
C GLY A 93 -6.86 -25.58 -1.90
N ILE A 94 -7.28 -25.72 -0.63
CA ILE A 94 -6.40 -26.30 0.41
C ILE A 94 -6.49 -27.83 0.35
N VAL A 95 -5.69 -28.43 -0.52
CA VAL A 95 -5.46 -29.89 -0.51
C VAL A 95 -4.16 -30.14 0.24
N ILE A 96 -4.25 -30.64 1.48
CA ILE A 96 -3.07 -31.11 2.20
C ILE A 96 -2.88 -32.59 1.84
N PRO A 97 -1.72 -32.98 1.28
CA PRO A 97 -1.43 -34.38 0.99
C PRO A 97 -1.60 -35.24 2.22
N GLU A 98 -2.19 -36.41 2.07
CA GLU A 98 -2.37 -37.38 3.16
C GLU A 98 -1.05 -37.71 3.87
N SER A 99 0.08 -37.73 3.12
CA SER A 99 1.41 -37.93 3.69
C SER A 99 1.80 -36.87 4.73
N ILE A 100 1.33 -35.63 4.56
CA ILE A 100 1.56 -34.54 5.53
C ILE A 100 0.52 -34.60 6.66
N ALA A 101 -0.75 -34.82 6.33
CA ALA A 101 -1.83 -34.93 7.29
C ALA A 101 -1.61 -36.10 8.28
N ASN A 102 -1.10 -37.22 7.79
CA ASN A 102 -0.91 -38.45 8.56
C ASN A 102 0.45 -38.53 9.30
N ASN A 103 1.45 -37.72 8.92
CA ASN A 103 2.75 -37.72 9.61
C ASN A 103 2.67 -36.93 10.92
N LYS A 104 2.23 -37.54 12.00
CA LYS A 104 2.09 -36.93 13.33
C LYS A 104 3.42 -36.74 14.08
N ALA A 105 4.55 -37.17 13.51
CA ALA A 105 5.84 -37.21 14.21
C ALA A 105 6.52 -35.86 14.35
N SER A 106 6.21 -34.89 13.48
CA SER A 106 6.82 -33.56 13.49
C SER A 106 5.87 -32.48 14.03
N ALA A 107 6.39 -31.60 14.89
CA ALA A 107 5.65 -30.42 15.39
C ALA A 107 5.38 -29.38 14.29
N THR A 108 6.25 -29.31 13.27
CA THR A 108 6.14 -28.41 12.14
C THR A 108 6.00 -29.18 10.83
N VAL A 109 5.43 -28.54 9.84
CA VAL A 109 5.32 -29.03 8.45
C VAL A 109 5.75 -27.94 7.49
N ASP A 110 6.37 -28.33 6.39
CA ASP A 110 6.71 -27.40 5.31
C ASP A 110 5.46 -27.10 4.48
N LEU A 111 4.98 -25.86 4.53
CA LEU A 111 3.83 -25.42 3.77
C LEU A 111 4.20 -24.32 2.78
N PRO A 112 3.64 -24.36 1.56
CA PRO A 112 3.85 -23.33 0.55
C PRO A 112 2.99 -22.08 0.86
N PHE A 113 3.56 -20.91 0.54
CA PHE A 113 2.88 -19.63 0.58
C PHE A 113 3.44 -18.67 -0.49
N ASN A 114 3.49 -19.14 -1.74
CA ASN A 114 4.12 -18.45 -2.87
C ASN A 114 3.75 -16.97 -2.99
N ASN A 115 2.45 -16.66 -2.93
CA ASN A 115 1.92 -15.30 -3.09
C ASN A 115 2.34 -14.34 -1.96
N THR A 116 2.78 -14.85 -0.82
CA THR A 116 3.23 -14.04 0.32
C THR A 116 4.72 -14.19 0.62
N ALA A 117 5.40 -15.10 -0.04
CA ALA A 117 6.82 -15.39 0.15
C ALA A 117 7.71 -14.18 -0.08
N THR A 118 7.34 -13.32 -1.03
CA THR A 118 8.08 -12.10 -1.38
C THR A 118 7.88 -10.95 -0.39
N ASN A 119 6.95 -11.06 0.55
CA ASN A 119 6.70 -10.01 1.53
C ASN A 119 7.80 -9.96 2.60
N SER A 120 8.28 -8.76 2.87
CA SER A 120 9.22 -8.51 3.97
C SER A 120 8.60 -8.86 5.32
N PRO A 121 9.35 -9.42 6.29
CA PRO A 121 8.86 -9.68 7.64
C PRO A 121 8.32 -8.42 8.35
N ILE A 122 8.85 -7.25 8.01
CA ILE A 122 8.49 -5.97 8.66
C ILE A 122 7.02 -5.62 8.44
N VAL A 123 6.46 -5.99 7.29
CA VAL A 123 5.05 -5.72 6.99
C VAL A 123 4.09 -6.45 7.93
N TYR A 124 4.56 -7.49 8.60
CA TYR A 124 3.80 -8.28 9.56
C TYR A 124 4.10 -7.92 11.03
N ALA A 125 4.88 -6.87 11.31
CA ALA A 125 5.33 -6.57 12.67
C ALA A 125 4.21 -6.55 13.74
N PRO A 126 3.02 -5.96 13.50
CA PRO A 126 1.93 -6.02 14.49
C PRO A 126 1.40 -7.43 14.72
N GLN A 127 1.23 -8.21 13.65
CA GLN A 127 0.71 -9.57 13.71
C GLN A 127 1.74 -10.53 14.31
N LEU A 128 3.03 -10.35 13.98
CA LEU A 128 4.13 -11.08 14.60
C LEU A 128 4.14 -10.92 16.13
N LEU A 129 3.85 -9.71 16.62
CA LEU A 129 3.70 -9.49 18.07
C LEU A 129 2.58 -10.36 18.65
N GLY A 130 1.41 -10.41 18.01
CA GLY A 130 0.29 -11.24 18.44
C GLY A 130 0.63 -12.73 18.45
N PHE A 131 1.31 -13.22 17.42
CA PHE A 131 1.77 -14.61 17.32
C PHE A 131 2.84 -14.92 18.36
N ALA A 132 3.81 -14.04 18.58
CA ALA A 132 4.85 -14.22 19.60
C ALA A 132 4.26 -14.32 21.01
N VAL A 133 3.29 -13.44 21.32
CA VAL A 133 2.55 -13.50 22.60
C VAL A 133 1.75 -14.80 22.70
N GLY A 134 1.08 -15.21 21.60
CA GLY A 134 0.34 -16.48 21.55
C GLY A 134 1.24 -17.69 21.87
N ARG A 135 2.45 -17.73 21.29
CA ARG A 135 3.45 -18.78 21.59
C ARG A 135 3.94 -18.71 23.03
N LEU A 136 4.26 -17.51 23.52
CA LEU A 136 4.77 -17.31 24.89
C LEU A 136 3.81 -17.87 25.95
N PHE A 137 2.49 -17.69 25.73
CA PHE A 137 1.44 -18.14 26.65
C PHE A 137 0.76 -19.45 26.24
N ASN A 138 1.28 -20.16 25.25
CA ASN A 138 0.73 -21.42 24.75
C ASN A 138 -0.78 -21.33 24.40
N LEU A 139 -1.18 -20.22 23.76
CA LEU A 139 -2.56 -20.00 23.37
C LEU A 139 -2.95 -20.87 22.17
N ARG A 140 -4.23 -21.24 22.08
CA ARG A 140 -4.77 -21.95 20.92
C ARG A 140 -4.65 -21.07 19.66
N SER A 141 -4.51 -21.69 18.48
CA SER A 141 -4.37 -21.00 17.19
C SER A 141 -5.47 -19.95 16.95
N GLY A 142 -6.74 -20.29 17.26
CA GLY A 142 -7.86 -19.35 17.12
C GLY A 142 -7.74 -18.11 18.03
N THR A 143 -7.25 -18.29 19.27
CA THR A 143 -7.02 -17.16 20.19
C THR A 143 -5.85 -16.31 19.72
N THR A 144 -4.76 -16.94 19.27
CA THR A 144 -3.58 -16.28 18.72
C THR A 144 -3.93 -15.51 17.44
N TYR A 145 -4.78 -16.07 16.57
CA TYR A 145 -5.30 -15.41 15.38
C TYR A 145 -6.01 -14.10 15.75
N ARG A 146 -6.98 -14.15 16.69
CA ARG A 146 -7.71 -12.97 17.15
C ARG A 146 -6.79 -11.94 17.84
N LEU A 147 -5.79 -12.40 18.58
CA LEU A 147 -4.80 -11.51 19.20
C LEU A 147 -3.96 -10.77 18.15
N ALA A 148 -3.57 -11.43 17.06
CA ALA A 148 -2.85 -10.80 15.96
C ALA A 148 -3.72 -9.73 15.25
N GLU A 149 -5.01 -10.00 15.05
CA GLU A 149 -5.96 -9.02 14.54
C GLU A 149 -6.08 -7.81 15.46
N ILE A 150 -6.18 -8.01 16.76
CA ILE A 150 -6.25 -6.92 17.78
C ILE A 150 -4.97 -6.08 17.76
N CYS A 151 -3.79 -6.72 17.68
CA CYS A 151 -2.52 -6.01 17.56
C CYS A 151 -2.49 -5.14 16.28
N MET A 152 -3.02 -5.66 15.18
CA MET A 152 -3.11 -4.89 13.92
C MET A 152 -4.06 -3.70 14.06
N ILE A 153 -5.26 -3.89 14.62
CA ILE A 153 -6.23 -2.79 14.87
C ILE A 153 -5.59 -1.69 15.70
N ALA A 154 -4.88 -2.05 16.78
CA ALA A 154 -4.26 -1.10 17.69
C ALA A 154 -3.18 -0.26 16.97
N VAL A 155 -2.31 -0.91 16.19
CA VAL A 155 -1.27 -0.23 15.41
C VAL A 155 -1.89 0.62 14.29
N TYR A 156 -2.92 0.10 13.60
CA TYR A 156 -3.62 0.84 12.56
C TYR A 156 -4.26 2.12 13.14
N ALA A 157 -4.98 2.02 14.25
CA ALA A 157 -5.59 3.16 14.93
C ALA A 157 -4.55 4.20 15.37
N LEU A 158 -3.41 3.75 15.91
CA LEU A 158 -2.30 4.63 16.29
C LEU A 158 -1.73 5.38 15.08
N LEU A 159 -1.49 4.69 13.96
CA LEU A 159 -0.97 5.32 12.75
C LEU A 159 -1.97 6.29 12.13
N MET A 160 -3.29 5.99 12.17
CA MET A 160 -4.33 6.92 11.73
C MET A 160 -4.42 8.15 12.62
N TYR A 161 -4.34 7.99 13.95
CA TYR A 161 -4.22 9.09 14.89
C TYR A 161 -3.03 10.00 14.54
N CYS A 162 -1.85 9.41 14.39
CA CYS A 162 -0.64 10.15 14.02
C CYS A 162 -0.79 10.85 12.66
N ALA A 163 -1.34 10.19 11.66
CA ALA A 163 -1.57 10.74 10.33
C ALA A 163 -2.42 12.01 10.38
N VAL A 164 -3.60 11.95 11.00
CA VAL A 164 -4.51 13.09 11.10
C VAL A 164 -3.94 14.17 12.02
N MET A 165 -3.24 13.81 13.09
CA MET A 165 -2.58 14.75 14.00
C MET A 165 -1.52 15.61 13.28
N THR A 166 -0.82 15.06 12.30
CA THR A 166 0.21 15.79 11.55
C THR A 166 -0.36 16.85 10.62
N LEU A 167 -1.62 16.75 10.19
CA LEU A 167 -2.23 17.66 9.22
C LEU A 167 -2.40 19.07 9.77
N PRO A 168 -1.84 20.11 9.11
CA PRO A 168 -2.02 21.50 9.52
C PRO A 168 -3.40 22.04 9.11
N LYS A 169 -4.03 21.46 8.09
CA LYS A 169 -5.39 21.75 7.60
C LYS A 169 -6.00 20.48 7.00
N TRP A 170 -7.29 20.53 6.68
CA TRP A 170 -8.04 19.42 6.08
C TRP A 170 -8.22 18.20 6.98
N ARG A 171 -8.00 18.31 8.29
CA ARG A 171 -8.19 17.20 9.24
C ARG A 171 -9.59 16.60 9.18
N ILE A 172 -10.63 17.46 8.99
CA ILE A 172 -12.02 17.00 8.97
C ILE A 172 -12.30 16.18 7.70
N PRO A 173 -12.14 16.69 6.45
CA PRO A 173 -12.44 15.91 5.26
C PRO A 173 -11.56 14.67 5.13
N VAL A 174 -10.27 14.76 5.47
CA VAL A 174 -9.38 13.60 5.44
C VAL A 174 -9.75 12.60 6.54
N GLY A 175 -10.04 13.06 7.75
CA GLY A 175 -10.50 12.19 8.83
C GLY A 175 -11.79 11.45 8.48
N LEU A 176 -12.76 12.13 7.85
CA LEU A 176 -13.99 11.50 7.36
C LEU A 176 -13.70 10.45 6.27
N LEU A 177 -12.79 10.76 5.33
CA LEU A 177 -12.34 9.79 4.33
C LEU A 177 -11.75 8.53 4.96
N LEU A 178 -10.92 8.68 6.00
CA LEU A 178 -10.28 7.56 6.68
C LEU A 178 -11.25 6.72 7.53
N CYS A 179 -12.42 7.27 7.88
CA CYS A 179 -13.50 6.56 8.57
C CYS A 179 -14.55 5.95 7.62
N VAL A 180 -14.30 5.95 6.31
CA VAL A 180 -15.20 5.26 5.37
C VAL A 180 -15.01 3.75 5.52
N PRO A 181 -16.10 2.96 5.67
CA PRO A 181 -15.99 1.50 5.87
C PRO A 181 -15.13 0.77 4.83
N GLN A 182 -15.12 1.22 3.57
CA GLN A 182 -14.28 0.66 2.52
C GLN A 182 -12.78 0.81 2.78
N MET A 183 -12.37 1.88 3.50
CA MET A 183 -10.98 2.08 3.92
C MET A 183 -10.55 1.13 5.02
N LEU A 184 -11.48 0.62 5.82
CA LEU A 184 -11.21 -0.09 7.06
C LEU A 184 -11.52 -1.59 6.99
N ARG A 185 -12.51 -1.98 6.17
CA ARG A 185 -13.12 -3.32 6.16
C ARG A 185 -12.13 -4.48 6.05
N LEU A 186 -11.08 -4.35 5.25
CA LEU A 186 -10.08 -5.42 5.08
C LEU A 186 -8.71 -5.04 5.66
N ALA A 187 -8.42 -3.74 5.78
CA ALA A 187 -7.11 -3.28 6.16
C ALA A 187 -6.92 -3.06 7.67
N SER A 188 -7.99 -2.71 8.40
CA SER A 188 -7.83 -2.30 9.80
C SER A 188 -7.43 -3.43 10.74
N PHE A 189 -7.82 -4.69 10.43
CA PHE A 189 -7.65 -5.82 11.36
C PHE A 189 -6.96 -7.03 10.75
N SER A 190 -6.98 -7.21 9.42
CA SER A 190 -6.60 -8.48 8.81
C SER A 190 -5.13 -8.85 9.01
N ILE A 191 -4.88 -10.15 9.08
CA ILE A 191 -3.53 -10.71 9.12
C ILE A 191 -2.97 -10.70 7.69
N SER A 192 -2.76 -9.49 7.16
CA SER A 192 -2.32 -9.28 5.77
C SER A 192 -1.19 -8.26 5.72
N ALA A 193 -0.31 -8.42 4.73
CA ALA A 193 0.71 -7.43 4.40
C ALA A 193 0.12 -6.08 3.99
N ASP A 194 -1.10 -6.06 3.45
CA ASP A 194 -1.77 -4.84 3.01
C ASP A 194 -2.16 -3.93 4.17
N SER A 195 -2.46 -4.50 5.34
CA SER A 195 -2.92 -3.77 6.52
C SER A 195 -1.91 -2.73 7.01
N LEU A 196 -0.69 -3.16 7.34
CA LEU A 196 0.36 -2.23 7.76
C LEU A 196 0.80 -1.32 6.62
N THR A 197 0.87 -1.84 5.39
CA THR A 197 1.25 -1.07 4.20
C THR A 197 0.31 0.12 3.99
N GLN A 198 -1.00 -0.10 4.05
CA GLN A 198 -1.99 0.98 3.90
C GLN A 198 -1.87 2.01 5.02
N ALA A 199 -1.70 1.58 6.27
CA ALA A 199 -1.57 2.48 7.41
C ALA A 199 -0.30 3.35 7.31
N VAL A 200 0.84 2.77 6.92
CA VAL A 200 2.10 3.49 6.71
C VAL A 200 1.99 4.45 5.53
N MET A 201 1.34 4.05 4.44
CA MET A 201 1.14 4.90 3.27
C MET A 201 0.26 6.12 3.58
N ILE A 202 -0.79 5.95 4.39
CA ILE A 202 -1.64 7.06 4.85
C ILE A 202 -0.84 8.03 5.72
N LEU A 203 -0.03 7.51 6.66
CA LEU A 203 0.86 8.33 7.48
C LEU A 203 1.88 9.09 6.63
N PHE A 204 2.54 8.40 5.68
CA PHE A 204 3.46 9.01 4.72
C PHE A 204 2.79 10.16 3.95
N SER A 205 1.59 9.93 3.41
CA SER A 205 0.83 10.93 2.66
C SER A 205 0.53 12.17 3.49
N CYS A 206 0.13 12.01 4.76
CA CYS A 206 -0.15 13.11 5.67
C CYS A 206 1.12 13.88 6.08
N LEU A 207 2.24 13.17 6.31
CA LEU A 207 3.53 13.80 6.60
C LEU A 207 4.08 14.54 5.39
N LEU A 208 3.96 13.97 4.18
CA LEU A 208 4.33 14.62 2.93
C LEU A 208 3.54 15.92 2.76
N PHE A 209 2.22 15.87 2.92
CA PHE A 209 1.38 17.04 2.82
C PHE A 209 1.72 18.10 3.88
N ARG A 210 2.02 17.70 5.12
CA ARG A 210 2.54 18.60 6.15
C ARG A 210 3.84 19.27 5.71
N GLY A 211 4.77 18.53 5.09
CA GLY A 211 6.03 19.04 4.57
C GLY A 211 5.84 20.07 3.46
N ILE A 212 4.78 19.92 2.64
CA ILE A 212 4.47 20.79 1.52
C ILE A 212 3.84 22.11 2.02
N ILE A 213 2.80 22.04 2.85
CA ILE A 213 1.96 23.18 3.19
C ILE A 213 2.16 23.72 4.63
N GLY A 214 2.75 22.92 5.51
CA GLY A 214 2.97 23.27 6.91
C GLY A 214 4.29 23.99 7.18
N LYS A 215 4.57 24.22 8.45
CA LYS A 215 5.90 24.66 8.88
C LYS A 215 6.90 23.54 8.62
N ARG A 216 7.84 23.81 7.76
CA ARG A 216 8.92 22.89 7.40
C ARG A 216 9.93 22.81 8.54
N SER A 217 9.99 21.70 9.26
CA SER A 217 10.89 21.48 10.39
C SER A 217 11.80 20.28 10.15
N GLN A 218 12.96 20.26 10.76
CA GLN A 218 13.87 19.12 10.72
C GLN A 218 13.21 17.85 11.31
N ARG A 219 12.49 17.96 12.44
CA ARG A 219 11.75 16.82 13.03
C ARG A 219 10.71 16.25 12.06
N GLY A 220 10.01 17.11 11.30
CA GLY A 220 9.08 16.67 10.25
C GLY A 220 9.79 15.96 9.11
N ALA A 221 10.98 16.42 8.73
CA ALA A 221 11.80 15.78 7.70
C ALA A 221 12.30 14.39 8.17
N VAL A 222 12.74 14.25 9.42
CA VAL A 222 13.13 12.97 10.01
C VAL A 222 11.94 12.00 10.05
N ALA A 223 10.78 12.44 10.53
CA ALA A 223 9.58 11.59 10.55
C ALA A 223 9.18 11.10 9.15
N LEU A 224 9.26 11.99 8.14
CA LEU A 224 8.98 11.64 6.75
C LEU A 224 10.03 10.67 6.19
N ALA A 225 11.31 10.87 6.51
CA ALA A 225 12.39 9.97 6.11
C ALA A 225 12.20 8.55 6.68
N VAL A 226 11.91 8.44 7.99
CA VAL A 226 11.63 7.16 8.64
C VAL A 226 10.41 6.47 8.01
N THR A 227 9.33 7.23 7.77
CA THR A 227 8.12 6.67 7.16
C THR A 227 8.35 6.25 5.70
N SER A 228 9.24 6.95 4.97
CA SER A 228 9.67 6.55 3.61
C SER A 228 10.36 5.19 3.61
N VAL A 229 11.29 4.99 4.55
CA VAL A 229 11.98 3.70 4.71
C VAL A 229 11.00 2.59 5.09
N LEU A 230 10.11 2.85 6.05
CA LEU A 230 9.07 1.88 6.43
C LEU A 230 8.16 1.53 5.26
N LEU A 231 7.78 2.50 4.42
CA LEU A 231 6.96 2.26 3.23
C LEU A 231 7.67 1.34 2.22
N ALA A 232 8.95 1.61 1.94
CA ALA A 232 9.76 0.75 1.07
C ALA A 232 9.94 -0.67 1.66
N MET A 233 10.05 -0.77 3.00
CA MET A 233 10.12 -2.05 3.71
C MET A 233 8.80 -2.82 3.71
N CYS A 234 7.67 -2.13 3.66
CA CYS A 234 6.35 -2.79 3.56
C CYS A 234 6.14 -3.39 2.18
N LYS A 235 6.21 -2.58 1.13
CA LYS A 235 6.08 -3.05 -0.27
C LYS A 235 6.93 -2.20 -1.19
N PHE A 236 7.83 -2.82 -1.94
CA PHE A 236 8.74 -2.13 -2.85
C PHE A 236 8.01 -1.41 -4.01
N VAL A 237 6.80 -1.84 -4.36
CA VAL A 237 6.00 -1.21 -5.40
C VAL A 237 5.69 0.27 -5.12
N TYR A 238 5.65 0.68 -3.86
CA TYR A 238 5.43 2.08 -3.46
C TYR A 238 6.72 2.93 -3.43
N MET A 239 7.87 2.38 -3.85
CA MET A 239 9.13 3.13 -3.91
C MET A 239 9.05 4.44 -4.75
N PRO A 240 8.33 4.49 -5.90
CA PRO A 240 8.19 5.73 -6.66
C PRO A 240 7.61 6.89 -5.84
N LEU A 241 6.72 6.62 -4.89
CA LEU A 241 6.14 7.64 -4.02
C LEU A 241 7.17 8.28 -3.07
N VAL A 242 8.21 7.56 -2.69
CA VAL A 242 9.29 8.09 -1.85
C VAL A 242 10.02 9.24 -2.56
N LEU A 243 10.08 9.23 -3.89
CA LEU A 243 10.69 10.31 -4.67
C LEU A 243 9.95 11.65 -4.52
N LEU A 244 8.68 11.62 -4.09
CA LEU A 244 7.91 12.83 -3.82
C LEU A 244 8.50 13.68 -2.67
N VAL A 245 9.41 13.14 -1.86
CA VAL A 245 10.05 13.93 -0.79
C VAL A 245 11.19 14.82 -1.30
N ILE A 246 11.75 14.53 -2.48
CA ILE A 246 12.92 15.23 -3.04
C ILE A 246 12.71 16.75 -3.15
N PRO A 247 11.59 17.28 -3.69
CA PRO A 247 11.38 18.71 -3.77
C PRO A 247 11.34 19.42 -2.40
N LEU A 248 11.10 18.68 -1.29
CA LEU A 248 11.10 19.25 0.05
C LEU A 248 12.51 19.56 0.61
N MET A 249 13.56 19.04 -0.05
CA MET A 249 14.96 19.32 0.30
C MET A 249 15.35 20.77 -0.05
N PHE A 250 14.58 21.43 -0.93
CA PHE A 250 14.91 22.73 -1.49
C PHE A 250 13.95 23.82 -1.00
N ASP A 251 14.50 25.03 -0.83
CA ASP A 251 13.77 26.26 -0.62
C ASP A 251 14.03 27.22 -1.81
N ARG A 252 13.02 28.00 -2.16
CA ARG A 252 13.17 29.06 -3.14
C ARG A 252 13.38 30.40 -2.42
N VAL A 253 14.61 30.89 -2.45
CA VAL A 253 15.01 32.16 -1.81
C VAL A 253 15.42 33.13 -2.90
N SER A 254 14.80 34.30 -2.99
CA SER A 254 15.08 35.34 -4.00
C SER A 254 15.08 34.79 -5.43
N GLY A 255 14.13 33.90 -5.75
CA GLY A 255 14.00 33.32 -7.11
C GLY A 255 14.93 32.12 -7.40
N ARG A 256 15.92 31.85 -6.55
CA ARG A 256 16.89 30.75 -6.72
C ARG A 256 16.56 29.59 -5.80
N TRP A 257 16.79 28.36 -6.27
CA TRP A 257 16.68 27.16 -5.47
C TRP A 257 17.92 27.01 -4.57
N ARG A 258 17.70 26.81 -3.28
CA ARG A 258 18.76 26.55 -2.29
C ARG A 258 18.45 25.29 -1.51
N VAL A 259 19.46 24.46 -1.32
CA VAL A 259 19.37 23.26 -0.46
C VAL A 259 19.28 23.70 1.00
N ASN A 260 18.27 23.22 1.70
CA ASN A 260 18.17 23.40 3.16
C ASN A 260 18.77 22.16 3.84
N ARG A 261 20.02 22.25 4.26
CA ARG A 261 20.80 21.11 4.83
C ARG A 261 20.07 20.42 5.99
N GLY A 262 19.42 21.19 6.88
CA GLY A 262 18.71 20.61 8.06
C GLY A 262 17.56 19.67 7.67
N ARG A 263 16.96 19.85 6.49
CA ARG A 263 15.90 18.96 5.97
C ARG A 263 16.41 18.01 4.89
N ALA A 264 17.33 18.50 4.04
CA ALA A 264 17.83 17.72 2.92
C ALA A 264 18.58 16.47 3.39
N VAL A 265 19.39 16.57 4.44
CA VAL A 265 20.15 15.42 4.96
C VAL A 265 19.25 14.28 5.41
N PRO A 266 18.29 14.45 6.34
CA PRO A 266 17.43 13.33 6.74
C PRO A 266 16.58 12.80 5.58
N LEU A 267 16.05 13.65 4.70
CA LEU A 267 15.25 13.20 3.56
C LEU A 267 16.09 12.42 2.53
N LEU A 268 17.34 12.87 2.26
CA LEU A 268 18.25 12.15 1.39
C LEU A 268 18.62 10.78 1.97
N ILE A 269 18.92 10.72 3.27
CA ILE A 269 19.15 9.45 3.96
C ILE A 269 17.93 8.53 3.81
N GLY A 270 16.72 9.05 4.00
CA GLY A 270 15.48 8.29 3.83
C GLY A 270 15.31 7.74 2.41
N VAL A 271 15.54 8.55 1.38
CA VAL A 271 15.45 8.12 -0.04
C VAL A 271 16.50 7.07 -0.35
N VAL A 272 17.76 7.30 0.04
CA VAL A 272 18.86 6.37 -0.22
C VAL A 272 18.65 5.05 0.52
N ALA A 273 18.27 5.08 1.80
CA ALA A 273 17.99 3.88 2.58
C ALA A 273 16.80 3.10 2.01
N SER A 274 15.75 3.78 1.55
CA SER A 274 14.62 3.15 0.85
C SER A 274 15.06 2.46 -0.44
N GLY A 275 15.91 3.12 -1.24
CA GLY A 275 16.47 2.55 -2.47
C GLY A 275 17.36 1.33 -2.20
N ILE A 276 18.29 1.44 -1.23
CA ILE A 276 19.16 0.32 -0.84
C ILE A 276 18.33 -0.86 -0.35
N TRP A 277 17.32 -0.63 0.50
CA TRP A 277 16.43 -1.70 0.95
C TRP A 277 15.68 -2.35 -0.22
N THR A 278 15.14 -1.55 -1.12
CA THR A 278 14.40 -2.06 -2.28
C THR A 278 15.27 -2.94 -3.16
N ILE A 279 16.50 -2.49 -3.49
CA ILE A 279 17.46 -3.27 -4.29
C ILE A 279 17.84 -4.56 -3.56
N PHE A 280 18.15 -4.46 -2.27
CA PHE A 280 18.49 -5.62 -1.44
C PHE A 280 17.34 -6.64 -1.42
N TRP A 281 16.11 -6.18 -1.13
CA TRP A 281 14.97 -7.08 -1.01
C TRP A 281 14.51 -7.66 -2.36
N LEU A 282 14.63 -6.92 -3.45
CA LEU A 282 14.43 -7.45 -4.80
C LEU A 282 15.49 -8.51 -5.14
N GLY A 283 16.74 -8.32 -4.72
CA GLY A 283 17.79 -9.34 -4.84
C GLY A 283 17.46 -10.61 -4.04
N VAL A 284 17.05 -10.47 -2.78
CA VAL A 284 16.58 -11.61 -1.96
C VAL A 284 15.43 -12.34 -2.65
N ASN A 285 14.44 -11.62 -3.15
CA ASN A 285 13.31 -12.22 -3.86
C ASN A 285 13.75 -12.95 -5.14
N ALA A 286 14.66 -12.38 -5.90
CA ALA A 286 15.14 -13.02 -7.13
C ALA A 286 15.87 -14.34 -6.86
N TRP A 287 16.61 -14.43 -5.76
CA TRP A 287 17.42 -15.61 -5.43
C TRP A 287 16.66 -16.70 -4.65
N TYR A 288 15.75 -16.32 -3.73
CA TYR A 288 15.20 -17.24 -2.75
C TYR A 288 13.68 -17.43 -2.85
N THR A 289 12.94 -16.40 -3.22
CA THR A 289 11.48 -16.40 -3.10
C THR A 289 10.75 -16.16 -4.41
N ASN A 290 11.49 -16.03 -5.50
CA ASN A 290 10.90 -15.81 -6.82
C ASN A 290 10.30 -17.13 -7.33
N CYS A 291 9.01 -17.27 -7.15
CA CYS A 291 8.24 -18.38 -7.68
C CYS A 291 7.14 -17.83 -8.59
N PRO A 292 6.84 -18.53 -9.68
CA PRO A 292 5.74 -18.15 -10.55
C PRO A 292 4.42 -18.29 -9.83
N MET A 293 3.48 -17.38 -10.15
CA MET A 293 2.10 -17.47 -9.70
C MET A 293 1.29 -18.31 -10.69
N LEU A 294 0.54 -17.69 -11.58
CA LEU A 294 -0.22 -18.39 -12.62
C LEU A 294 0.60 -18.53 -13.92
N VAL A 295 1.54 -17.63 -14.14
CA VAL A 295 2.44 -17.63 -15.30
C VAL A 295 3.74 -18.34 -14.93
N SER A 296 4.24 -19.22 -15.78
CA SER A 296 5.51 -19.93 -15.54
C SER A 296 6.69 -18.95 -15.46
N TYR A 297 7.75 -19.35 -14.73
CA TYR A 297 8.97 -18.54 -14.64
C TYR A 297 9.57 -18.21 -16.02
N LYS A 298 9.55 -19.18 -16.95
CA LYS A 298 10.02 -19.01 -18.32
C LYS A 298 9.24 -17.93 -19.04
N GLN A 299 7.91 -18.03 -19.05
CA GLN A 299 7.02 -17.03 -19.68
C GLN A 299 7.19 -15.63 -19.07
N MET A 300 7.29 -15.55 -17.74
CA MET A 300 7.53 -14.26 -17.05
C MET A 300 8.89 -13.66 -17.48
N SER A 301 9.93 -14.46 -17.61
CA SER A 301 11.26 -14.02 -18.07
C SER A 301 11.23 -13.57 -19.52
N GLU A 302 10.57 -14.33 -20.39
CA GLU A 302 10.37 -14.01 -21.81
C GLU A 302 9.59 -12.71 -21.98
N ARG A 303 8.50 -12.52 -21.23
CA ARG A 303 7.73 -11.26 -21.22
C ARG A 303 8.56 -10.07 -20.77
N LYS A 304 9.35 -10.22 -19.69
CA LYS A 304 10.26 -9.13 -19.23
C LYS A 304 11.27 -8.76 -20.30
N HIS A 305 11.86 -9.76 -20.98
CA HIS A 305 12.79 -9.52 -22.06
C HIS A 305 12.08 -8.83 -23.24
N ALA A 306 10.93 -9.35 -23.66
CA ALA A 306 10.15 -8.80 -24.76
C ALA A 306 9.72 -7.34 -24.53
N LEU A 307 9.30 -6.98 -23.29
CA LEU A 307 8.97 -5.59 -22.94
C LEU A 307 10.14 -4.61 -23.19
N LEU A 308 11.39 -5.07 -23.10
CA LEU A 308 12.58 -4.24 -23.27
C LEU A 308 13.13 -4.23 -24.69
N THR A 309 12.82 -5.26 -25.49
CA THR A 309 13.46 -5.51 -26.80
C THR A 309 12.47 -5.46 -27.96
N ASP A 310 11.18 -5.67 -27.72
CA ASP A 310 10.14 -5.73 -28.74
C ASP A 310 9.07 -4.66 -28.52
N PRO A 311 9.01 -3.62 -29.38
CA PRO A 311 7.98 -2.57 -29.30
C PRO A 311 6.54 -3.11 -29.45
N VAL A 312 6.34 -4.22 -30.15
CA VAL A 312 5.02 -4.83 -30.31
C VAL A 312 4.55 -5.45 -28.98
N ALA A 313 5.43 -6.18 -28.31
CA ALA A 313 5.13 -6.73 -26.98
C ALA A 313 4.85 -5.63 -25.93
N MET A 314 5.60 -4.53 -26.00
CA MET A 314 5.32 -3.36 -25.15
C MET A 314 3.94 -2.74 -25.47
N LEU A 315 3.58 -2.64 -26.74
CA LEU A 315 2.27 -2.11 -27.15
C LEU A 315 1.13 -3.03 -26.71
N ASP A 316 1.31 -4.35 -26.79
CA ASP A 316 0.33 -5.32 -26.30
C ASP A 316 0.12 -5.25 -24.78
N ALA A 317 1.19 -5.10 -24.01
CA ALA A 317 1.09 -4.90 -22.57
C ALA A 317 0.30 -3.60 -22.25
N VAL A 318 0.61 -2.49 -22.93
CA VAL A 318 -0.11 -1.22 -22.77
C VAL A 318 -1.59 -1.37 -23.13
N LYS A 319 -1.90 -2.10 -24.21
CA LYS A 319 -3.26 -2.38 -24.68
C LYS A 319 -4.06 -3.18 -23.64
N ASN A 320 -3.48 -4.24 -23.08
CA ASN A 320 -4.10 -5.06 -22.05
C ASN A 320 -4.36 -4.26 -20.77
N ILE A 321 -3.38 -3.47 -20.32
CA ILE A 321 -3.53 -2.58 -19.14
C ILE A 321 -4.62 -1.53 -19.40
N ALA A 322 -4.61 -0.87 -20.57
CA ALA A 322 -5.62 0.11 -20.93
C ALA A 322 -7.02 -0.50 -20.97
N TRP A 323 -7.15 -1.70 -21.55
CA TRP A 323 -8.41 -2.43 -21.59
C TRP A 323 -8.93 -2.76 -20.17
N ALA A 324 -8.05 -3.29 -19.29
CA ALA A 324 -8.38 -3.61 -17.91
C ALA A 324 -8.82 -2.37 -17.12
N ILE A 325 -8.18 -1.23 -17.33
CA ILE A 325 -8.57 0.06 -16.72
C ILE A 325 -9.94 0.51 -17.22
N MET A 326 -10.17 0.50 -18.55
CA MET A 326 -11.43 0.95 -19.14
C MET A 326 -12.62 0.09 -18.72
N HIS A 327 -12.44 -1.19 -18.51
CA HIS A 327 -13.48 -2.13 -18.11
C HIS A 327 -13.51 -2.36 -16.59
N ALA A 328 -12.65 -1.67 -15.82
CA ALA A 328 -12.50 -1.86 -14.37
C ALA A 328 -12.39 -3.34 -14.00
N GLN A 329 -11.57 -4.07 -14.77
CA GLN A 329 -11.38 -5.51 -14.58
C GLN A 329 -10.83 -5.81 -13.18
N SER A 330 -11.44 -6.78 -12.51
CA SER A 330 -11.05 -7.21 -11.17
C SER A 330 -10.60 -8.66 -11.16
N ASN A 331 -9.96 -9.06 -10.08
CA ASN A 331 -9.57 -10.44 -9.84
C ASN A 331 -10.78 -11.38 -9.99
N MET A 332 -10.64 -12.42 -10.82
CA MET A 332 -11.69 -13.40 -11.12
C MET A 332 -13.03 -12.76 -11.53
N ASN A 333 -13.01 -11.59 -12.16
CA ASN A 333 -14.18 -10.83 -12.58
C ASN A 333 -15.21 -10.59 -11.44
N ASN A 334 -14.76 -10.38 -10.23
CA ASN A 334 -15.63 -10.09 -9.09
C ASN A 334 -16.37 -8.76 -9.30
N ARG A 335 -17.69 -8.82 -9.49
CA ARG A 335 -18.52 -7.66 -9.81
C ARG A 335 -18.42 -6.54 -8.76
N THR A 336 -18.36 -6.88 -7.48
CA THR A 336 -18.24 -5.89 -6.40
C THR A 336 -16.90 -5.16 -6.47
N ASP A 337 -15.81 -5.89 -6.66
CA ASP A 337 -14.49 -5.31 -6.85
C ASP A 337 -14.42 -4.43 -8.10
N SER A 338 -15.00 -4.86 -9.22
CA SER A 338 -15.07 -4.08 -10.46
C SER A 338 -15.76 -2.74 -10.26
N ILE A 339 -16.90 -2.72 -9.57
CA ILE A 339 -17.62 -1.47 -9.24
C ILE A 339 -16.74 -0.55 -8.39
N MET A 340 -16.06 -1.10 -7.39
CA MET A 340 -15.18 -0.32 -6.51
C MET A 340 -13.94 0.20 -7.26
N ILE A 341 -13.35 -0.59 -8.15
CA ILE A 341 -12.24 -0.15 -9.03
C ILE A 341 -12.70 0.99 -9.94
N ALA A 342 -13.89 0.87 -10.57
CA ALA A 342 -14.46 1.93 -11.38
C ALA A 342 -14.68 3.22 -10.57
N ALA A 343 -15.19 3.12 -9.35
CA ALA A 343 -15.35 4.26 -8.44
C ALA A 343 -13.99 4.92 -8.07
N CYS A 344 -12.96 4.12 -7.84
CA CYS A 344 -11.60 4.63 -7.58
C CYS A 344 -11.03 5.36 -8.80
N TRP A 345 -11.17 4.80 -10.00
CA TRP A 345 -10.75 5.46 -11.24
C TRP A 345 -11.52 6.76 -11.49
N LEU A 346 -12.83 6.76 -11.26
CA LEU A 346 -13.65 7.97 -11.36
C LEU A 346 -13.14 9.06 -10.40
N ALA A 347 -12.85 8.72 -9.15
CA ALA A 347 -12.29 9.67 -8.17
C ALA A 347 -10.93 10.23 -8.61
N ILE A 348 -10.05 9.40 -9.18
CA ILE A 348 -8.77 9.82 -9.76
C ILE A 348 -8.99 10.77 -10.92
N VAL A 349 -9.85 10.42 -11.89
CA VAL A 349 -10.17 11.26 -13.06
C VAL A 349 -10.74 12.60 -12.61
N VAL A 350 -11.70 12.62 -11.70
CA VAL A 350 -12.26 13.88 -11.15
C VAL A 350 -11.16 14.72 -10.50
N SER A 351 -10.26 14.12 -9.74
CA SER A 351 -9.14 14.85 -9.09
C SER A 351 -8.20 15.49 -10.15
N VAL A 352 -7.89 14.75 -11.22
CA VAL A 352 -7.05 15.22 -12.33
C VAL A 352 -7.75 16.31 -13.14
N VAL A 353 -9.05 16.17 -13.42
CA VAL A 353 -9.84 17.18 -14.12
C VAL A 353 -9.89 18.48 -13.31
N VAL A 354 -10.17 18.42 -12.02
CA VAL A 354 -10.15 19.60 -11.12
C VAL A 354 -8.77 20.26 -11.13
N LEU A 355 -7.69 19.49 -11.13
CA LEU A 355 -6.32 20.00 -11.21
C LEU A 355 -6.05 20.68 -12.56
N ALA A 356 -6.49 20.07 -13.67
CA ALA A 356 -6.33 20.62 -15.03
C ALA A 356 -7.10 21.94 -15.18
N VAL A 357 -8.37 21.98 -14.80
CA VAL A 357 -9.21 23.21 -14.81
C VAL A 357 -8.54 24.29 -13.97
N THR A 358 -8.08 23.95 -12.75
CA THR A 358 -7.36 24.91 -11.89
C THR A 358 -6.12 25.46 -12.57
N SER A 359 -5.38 24.64 -13.32
CA SER A 359 -4.16 25.04 -14.02
C SER A 359 -4.49 26.01 -15.15
N VAL A 360 -5.51 25.72 -15.96
CA VAL A 360 -5.97 26.58 -17.05
C VAL A 360 -6.48 27.93 -16.55
N VAL A 361 -7.37 27.93 -15.55
CA VAL A 361 -7.90 29.16 -14.95
C VAL A 361 -6.79 30.02 -14.36
N ASN A 362 -5.82 29.41 -13.66
CA ASN A 362 -4.68 30.13 -13.10
C ASN A 362 -3.77 30.72 -14.22
N ALA A 363 -3.61 30.06 -15.36
CA ALA A 363 -2.88 30.60 -16.52
C ALA A 363 -3.62 31.78 -17.15
N CYS A 364 -4.94 31.67 -17.35
CA CYS A 364 -5.78 32.74 -17.88
C CYS A 364 -5.77 33.99 -16.99
N VAL A 365 -5.91 33.81 -15.67
CA VAL A 365 -5.87 34.95 -14.72
C VAL A 365 -4.49 35.65 -14.75
N LYS A 366 -3.39 34.87 -14.80
CA LYS A 366 -2.05 35.45 -14.92
C LYS A 366 -1.86 36.21 -16.24
N SER A 367 -2.40 35.71 -17.34
CA SER A 367 -2.30 36.37 -18.66
C SER A 367 -3.05 37.71 -18.69
N ARG A 368 -4.20 37.82 -18.02
CA ARG A 368 -5.01 39.05 -17.95
C ARG A 368 -4.38 40.13 -17.09
N ARG A 369 -3.56 39.78 -16.10
CA ARG A 369 -2.83 40.75 -15.24
C ARG A 369 -1.56 41.24 -15.95
N LYS A 370 -1.70 42.12 -16.94
CA LYS A 370 -0.61 42.68 -17.76
C LYS A 370 0.42 43.53 -17.00
N ASN A 371 0.19 43.94 -15.78
CA ASN A 371 1.15 44.60 -14.91
C ASN A 371 1.43 43.73 -13.67
N PRO A 372 2.60 43.09 -13.59
CA PRO A 372 3.03 42.53 -12.30
C PRO A 372 3.41 43.74 -11.42
N VAL A 373 2.49 44.19 -10.59
CA VAL A 373 2.89 44.94 -9.39
C VAL A 373 3.88 44.00 -8.68
N ARG A 374 5.16 44.31 -8.78
CA ARG A 374 6.22 43.71 -8.00
C ARG A 374 5.91 44.00 -6.54
N THR A 375 5.03 43.20 -5.94
CA THR A 375 4.99 43.12 -4.50
C THR A 375 6.34 42.61 -4.08
N ALA A 376 7.13 43.50 -3.47
CA ALA A 376 8.54 43.35 -3.12
C ALA A 376 8.86 42.20 -2.13
N ASN A 377 7.90 41.36 -1.83
CA ASN A 377 8.02 40.15 -0.99
C ASN A 377 7.64 38.91 -1.80
N GLY A 378 8.41 38.63 -2.84
CA GLY A 378 8.29 37.40 -3.65
C GLY A 378 8.87 36.16 -2.99
N SER A 379 8.49 35.88 -1.77
CA SER A 379 8.61 34.55 -1.19
C SER A 379 7.52 33.67 -1.80
N ILE A 380 7.86 32.95 -2.87
CA ILE A 380 6.99 31.93 -3.49
C ILE A 380 6.78 30.72 -2.55
N ASN A 381 7.40 30.72 -1.42
CA ASN A 381 7.08 29.88 -0.28
C ASN A 381 5.99 30.54 0.59
N ALA A 382 4.82 30.82 0.01
CA ALA A 382 3.64 31.04 0.81
C ALA A 382 3.36 29.70 1.52
N CYS A 383 3.91 29.56 2.75
CA CYS A 383 3.59 28.49 3.68
C CYS A 383 2.07 28.34 3.68
N GLY A 384 1.55 27.21 3.26
CA GLY A 384 0.12 26.96 3.29
C GLY A 384 -0.58 26.61 1.96
N VAL A 385 0.12 26.50 0.83
CA VAL A 385 -0.52 26.17 -0.47
C VAL A 385 0.27 25.13 -1.25
N LEU A 386 -0.39 24.05 -1.66
CA LEU A 386 0.19 23.08 -2.60
C LEU A 386 0.41 23.75 -3.98
N SER A 387 1.64 23.81 -4.49
CA SER A 387 1.91 24.38 -5.84
C SER A 387 1.33 23.48 -6.92
N LEU A 388 0.88 24.07 -8.06
CA LEU A 388 0.33 23.28 -9.18
C LEU A 388 1.34 22.28 -9.75
N PRO A 389 2.62 22.64 -10.01
CA PRO A 389 3.59 21.64 -10.48
C PRO A 389 3.76 20.46 -9.52
N TYR A 390 3.70 20.71 -8.21
CA TYR A 390 3.82 19.63 -7.25
C TYR A 390 2.54 18.78 -7.16
N ALA A 391 1.36 19.38 -7.35
CA ALA A 391 0.10 18.64 -7.45
C ALA A 391 0.11 17.71 -8.68
N TRP A 392 0.61 18.18 -9.82
CA TRP A 392 0.82 17.36 -11.01
C TRP A 392 1.84 16.24 -10.77
N LEU A 393 2.94 16.53 -10.09
CA LEU A 393 3.94 15.51 -9.74
C LEU A 393 3.31 14.40 -8.90
N ILE A 394 2.51 14.73 -7.88
CA ILE A 394 1.79 13.75 -7.07
C ILE A 394 0.85 12.91 -7.96
N ALA A 395 0.03 13.55 -8.79
CA ALA A 395 -0.92 12.84 -9.65
C ALA A 395 -0.20 11.88 -10.62
N VAL A 396 0.86 12.34 -11.29
CA VAL A 396 1.63 11.52 -12.24
C VAL A 396 2.31 10.35 -11.56
N VAL A 397 2.95 10.58 -10.40
CA VAL A 397 3.62 9.49 -9.67
C VAL A 397 2.60 8.47 -9.16
N CYS A 398 1.47 8.90 -8.59
CA CYS A 398 0.44 7.97 -8.11
C CYS A 398 -0.20 7.15 -9.25
N ILE A 399 -0.51 7.79 -10.39
CA ILE A 399 -1.08 7.08 -11.55
C ILE A 399 -0.03 6.12 -12.13
N GLY A 400 1.21 6.57 -12.26
CA GLY A 400 2.31 5.73 -12.73
C GLY A 400 2.52 4.50 -11.84
N ASP A 401 2.45 4.68 -10.53
CA ASP A 401 2.58 3.60 -9.56
C ASP A 401 1.43 2.58 -9.65
N ILE A 402 0.18 3.06 -9.82
CA ILE A 402 -0.98 2.18 -10.07
C ILE A 402 -0.78 1.41 -11.38
N VAL A 403 -0.30 2.05 -12.46
CA VAL A 403 -0.01 1.37 -13.73
C VAL A 403 1.10 0.33 -13.57
N LEU A 404 2.11 0.58 -12.73
CA LEU A 404 3.14 -0.42 -12.40
C LEU A 404 2.55 -1.63 -11.66
N ILE A 405 1.52 -1.44 -10.82
CA ILE A 405 0.80 -2.57 -10.20
C ILE A 405 0.10 -3.41 -11.28
N TYR A 406 -0.61 -2.78 -12.24
CA TYR A 406 -1.20 -3.50 -13.37
C TYR A 406 -0.15 -4.26 -14.19
N LEU A 407 0.98 -3.64 -14.46
CA LEU A 407 2.08 -4.29 -15.19
C LEU A 407 2.64 -5.49 -14.43
N ALA A 408 2.81 -5.38 -13.10
CA ALA A 408 3.28 -6.49 -12.27
C ALA A 408 2.29 -7.66 -12.24
N LEU A 409 0.98 -7.36 -12.19
CA LEU A 409 -0.06 -8.37 -12.27
C LEU A 409 -0.10 -9.04 -13.64
N TRP A 410 -0.03 -8.27 -14.72
CA TRP A 410 0.03 -8.80 -16.09
C TRP A 410 1.22 -9.76 -16.28
N LEU A 411 2.38 -9.44 -15.71
CA LEU A 411 3.57 -10.30 -15.77
C LEU A 411 3.41 -11.63 -15.03
N GLN A 412 2.59 -11.69 -13.98
CA GLN A 412 2.58 -12.80 -13.02
C GLN A 412 1.29 -13.64 -13.05
N TYR A 413 0.18 -13.05 -13.45
CA TYR A 413 -1.14 -13.68 -13.31
C TYR A 413 -1.86 -13.94 -14.63
N ASP A 414 -1.54 -13.23 -15.71
CA ASP A 414 -2.26 -13.42 -16.97
C ASP A 414 -1.64 -14.54 -17.80
N ALA A 415 -2.47 -15.52 -18.17
CA ALA A 415 -2.10 -16.52 -19.16
C ALA A 415 -2.01 -15.90 -20.57
N ASP A 416 -1.20 -16.52 -21.46
CA ASP A 416 -1.06 -16.04 -22.83
C ASP A 416 -2.40 -16.10 -23.60
N GLY A 417 -2.69 -15.03 -24.35
CA GLY A 417 -3.90 -14.92 -25.17
C GLY A 417 -5.13 -14.36 -24.46
N LEU A 418 -5.05 -14.03 -23.18
CA LEU A 418 -6.13 -13.32 -22.48
C LEU A 418 -6.06 -11.82 -22.76
N ILE A 419 -7.21 -11.18 -22.85
CA ILE A 419 -7.34 -9.71 -22.97
C ILE A 419 -7.55 -9.14 -21.59
N GLY A 420 -6.75 -8.14 -21.23
CA GLY A 420 -6.86 -7.43 -19.97
C GLY A 420 -5.77 -7.79 -18.97
N VAL A 421 -6.05 -7.60 -17.69
CA VAL A 421 -5.15 -7.91 -16.56
C VAL A 421 -5.97 -8.45 -15.41
N ASP A 422 -5.74 -9.69 -15.04
CA ASP A 422 -6.38 -10.29 -13.87
C ASP A 422 -5.61 -9.97 -12.56
N GLY A 423 -6.21 -10.28 -11.43
CA GLY A 423 -5.59 -10.10 -10.10
C GLY A 423 -5.76 -8.69 -9.50
N MET A 424 -6.28 -7.69 -10.25
CA MET A 424 -6.49 -6.36 -9.71
C MET A 424 -7.63 -6.35 -8.67
N GLN A 425 -7.39 -5.68 -7.55
CA GLN A 425 -8.36 -5.55 -6.46
C GLN A 425 -8.48 -4.08 -6.04
N PHE A 426 -9.69 -3.63 -5.65
CA PHE A 426 -9.92 -2.25 -5.26
C PHE A 426 -9.05 -1.81 -4.08
N ARG A 427 -8.66 -2.72 -3.18
CA ARG A 427 -7.80 -2.43 -2.03
C ARG A 427 -6.43 -1.85 -2.41
N TYR A 428 -5.96 -2.06 -3.63
CA TYR A 428 -4.69 -1.49 -4.10
C TYR A 428 -4.77 0.02 -4.39
N PHE A 429 -5.99 0.58 -4.56
CA PHE A 429 -6.20 2.01 -4.75
C PHE A 429 -6.30 2.78 -3.42
N LEU A 430 -6.74 2.13 -2.35
CA LEU A 430 -7.04 2.79 -1.08
C LEU A 430 -5.84 3.54 -0.48
N PRO A 431 -4.59 3.04 -0.55
CA PRO A 431 -3.43 3.77 -0.04
C PRO A 431 -3.22 5.14 -0.68
N TYR A 432 -3.64 5.34 -1.94
CA TYR A 432 -3.49 6.61 -2.67
C TYR A 432 -4.60 7.63 -2.37
N ALA A 433 -5.70 7.20 -1.76
CA ALA A 433 -6.87 8.04 -1.51
C ALA A 433 -6.55 9.38 -0.82
N PRO A 434 -5.69 9.44 0.24
CA PRO A 434 -5.33 10.70 0.86
C PRO A 434 -4.58 11.65 -0.08
N LEU A 435 -3.68 11.15 -0.97
CA LEU A 435 -2.93 11.98 -1.90
C LEU A 435 -3.83 12.63 -2.94
N PHE A 436 -4.76 11.87 -3.53
CA PHE A 436 -5.76 12.41 -4.46
C PHE A 436 -6.71 13.37 -3.75
N ALA A 437 -7.12 13.08 -2.52
CA ALA A 437 -7.93 14.00 -1.72
C ALA A 437 -7.20 15.34 -1.50
N PHE A 438 -5.90 15.34 -1.19
CA PHE A 438 -5.12 16.57 -1.06
C PHE A 438 -5.01 17.34 -2.36
N VAL A 439 -4.78 16.67 -3.48
CA VAL A 439 -4.75 17.31 -4.81
C VAL A 439 -6.10 17.98 -5.10
N MET A 440 -7.21 17.27 -4.90
CA MET A 440 -8.55 17.76 -5.14
C MET A 440 -8.92 18.94 -4.22
N LEU A 441 -8.70 18.82 -2.92
CA LEU A 441 -9.03 19.85 -1.93
C LEU A 441 -8.22 21.15 -2.15
N GLU A 442 -6.93 21.04 -2.48
CA GLU A 442 -6.08 22.21 -2.72
C GLU A 442 -6.38 22.89 -4.07
N SER A 443 -6.66 22.09 -5.10
CA SER A 443 -7.05 22.60 -6.41
C SER A 443 -8.42 23.27 -6.37
N GLY A 444 -9.42 22.62 -5.75
CA GLY A 444 -10.75 23.18 -5.57
C GLY A 444 -10.74 24.48 -4.75
N ARG A 445 -9.94 24.54 -3.66
CA ARG A 445 -9.77 25.76 -2.87
C ARG A 445 -9.19 26.91 -3.69
N ARG A 446 -8.35 26.64 -4.69
CA ARG A 446 -7.80 27.67 -5.58
C ARG A 446 -8.85 28.19 -6.53
N LEU A 447 -9.65 27.30 -7.13
CA LEU A 447 -10.74 27.69 -8.03
C LEU A 447 -11.75 28.62 -7.31
N LEU A 448 -12.11 28.30 -6.05
CA LEU A 448 -13.04 29.08 -5.26
C LEU A 448 -12.51 30.47 -4.82
N LYS A 449 -11.19 30.75 -4.98
CA LYS A 449 -10.56 32.00 -4.60
C LYS A 449 -10.22 32.93 -5.78
N GLN A 450 -10.43 32.45 -6.99
CA GLN A 450 -10.19 33.18 -8.25
C GLN A 450 -11.47 33.85 -8.75
#